data_289e9a8139db3632772f826064934ff0
#
_entry.id   289e9a8139db3632772f826064934ff0
#
_cell.length_a   1.000
_cell.length_b   1.000
_cell.length_c   1.000
_cell.angle_alpha   90.00
_cell.angle_beta   90.00
_cell.angle_gamma   90.00
#
_symmetry.space_group_name_H-M   'P 1'
#
loop_
_entity.id
_entity.type
_entity.pdbx_description
1 polymer ?
#
loop_
_entity_poly.entity_id
_entity_poly.type
_entity_poly.pdbx_seq_one_letter_code
_entity_poly.pdbx_strand_id
1 'polypeptide(L)'
;VLCLGACVDLSAGRPGEPALAAGWRGEPLRAGEFTLRLFGPDIPADVPRLHVYLGGDGLAFSSRFGVSRDPTPRRHLGLRLAAADPAPAVFLARPCYYGAATEPPCGPELWTLQRYAPVVVDAVLAALTDIGRRHPQAAITLVGYSGGGVVALLAARQHPRVDTVVTIAAPLDVAAWTRLHDYTPLAPGSDPARLPGWPARLRQVHLVGVDDVQVPPAIAESFVQSPGARGAAIRLLRQPGYDHRCCWVEHWPRLLGQVGLR
;
A
#
# COMPACT_ATOMS: atom_id res chain seq x y z
N VAL A 1 14.84 -28.48 46.36
CA VAL A 1 14.60 -27.11 45.87
C VAL A 1 14.86 -27.13 44.36
N LEU A 2 13.81 -27.29 43.53
CA LEU A 2 13.90 -27.21 42.08
C LEU A 2 13.73 -25.73 41.69
N CYS A 3 14.77 -25.12 41.13
CA CYS A 3 14.65 -23.86 40.41
C CYS A 3 14.13 -24.11 38.99
N LEU A 4 12.85 -23.84 38.75
CA LEU A 4 12.29 -23.69 37.40
C LEU A 4 12.78 -22.38 36.84
N GLY A 5 13.82 -22.41 36.02
CA GLY A 5 14.20 -21.29 35.16
C GLY A 5 13.17 -21.07 34.12
N ALA A 6 12.33 -20.02 34.25
CA ALA A 6 11.51 -19.53 33.19
C ALA A 6 12.43 -18.95 32.10
N CYS A 7 12.52 -19.61 30.96
CA CYS A 7 13.06 -19.01 29.76
C CYS A 7 12.12 -17.84 29.35
N VAL A 8 12.56 -16.63 29.67
CA VAL A 8 11.94 -15.42 29.10
C VAL A 8 12.34 -15.40 27.63
N ASP A 9 11.37 -15.61 26.77
CA ASP A 9 11.52 -15.46 25.33
C ASP A 9 11.80 -13.96 25.04
N LEU A 10 13.06 -13.64 24.74
CA LEU A 10 13.53 -12.28 24.43
C LEU A 10 13.26 -11.88 22.96
N SER A 11 12.32 -12.53 22.29
CA SER A 11 11.86 -12.16 20.96
C SER A 11 10.79 -11.06 20.98
N ALA A 12 10.69 -10.23 22.01
CA ALA A 12 9.88 -9.03 21.98
C ALA A 12 10.51 -8.05 20.97
N GLY A 13 9.98 -8.04 19.74
CA GLY A 13 10.35 -7.12 18.66
C GLY A 13 10.33 -5.68 19.15
N ARG A 14 11.10 -4.82 18.53
CA ARG A 14 11.15 -3.39 18.85
C ARG A 14 9.74 -2.80 18.82
N PRO A 15 9.40 -1.82 19.67
CA PRO A 15 8.10 -1.14 19.61
C PRO A 15 7.84 -0.64 18.19
N GLY A 16 6.73 -1.14 17.55
CA GLY A 16 6.37 -0.81 16.18
C GLY A 16 6.76 -1.85 15.13
N GLU A 17 7.50 -2.90 15.48
CA GLU A 17 7.70 -4.03 14.57
C GLU A 17 6.41 -4.86 14.45
N PRO A 18 6.01 -5.24 13.21
CA PRO A 18 4.84 -6.08 13.01
C PRO A 18 5.10 -7.51 13.47
N ALA A 19 4.12 -8.13 14.11
CA ALA A 19 4.12 -9.58 14.22
C ALA A 19 3.98 -10.18 12.81
N LEU A 20 4.99 -10.92 12.37
CA LEU A 20 5.01 -11.52 11.05
C LEU A 20 4.29 -12.87 11.04
N ALA A 21 3.67 -13.21 9.92
CA ALA A 21 3.12 -14.55 9.70
C ALA A 21 4.25 -15.60 9.68
N ALA A 22 3.91 -16.85 9.97
CA ALA A 22 4.87 -17.94 9.93
C ALA A 22 5.59 -18.01 8.56
N GLY A 23 6.90 -18.11 8.58
CA GLY A 23 7.73 -18.12 7.36
C GLY A 23 7.98 -16.77 6.73
N TRP A 24 7.38 -15.68 7.25
CA TRP A 24 7.63 -14.32 6.77
C TRP A 24 8.87 -13.74 7.44
N ARG A 25 9.62 -12.94 6.68
CA ARG A 25 10.74 -12.14 7.21
C ARG A 25 10.73 -10.74 6.59
N GLY A 26 11.37 -9.80 7.25
CA GLY A 26 11.59 -8.45 6.76
C GLY A 26 13.05 -8.25 6.36
N GLU A 27 13.28 -7.61 5.23
CA GLU A 27 14.62 -7.25 4.76
C GLU A 27 14.67 -5.80 4.27
N PRO A 28 15.83 -5.12 4.36
CA PRO A 28 16.04 -3.84 3.73
C PRO A 28 16.13 -4.01 2.21
N LEU A 29 15.53 -3.06 1.46
CA LEU A 29 15.57 -3.01 0.00
C LEU A 29 15.99 -1.62 -0.44
N ARG A 30 17.15 -1.51 -1.12
CA ARG A 30 17.60 -0.23 -1.71
C ARG A 30 16.70 0.17 -2.87
N ALA A 31 16.23 1.42 -2.83
CA ALA A 31 15.30 1.97 -3.81
C ALA A 31 15.66 3.44 -4.09
N GLY A 32 16.60 3.65 -4.99
CA GLY A 32 17.21 4.96 -5.20
C GLY A 32 17.96 5.42 -3.96
N GLU A 33 17.63 6.59 -3.46
CA GLU A 33 18.23 7.16 -2.25
C GLU A 33 17.65 6.57 -0.94
N PHE A 34 16.50 5.87 -1.03
CA PHE A 34 15.82 5.31 0.13
C PHE A 34 16.24 3.86 0.39
N THR A 35 16.03 3.44 1.65
CA THR A 35 15.99 2.03 2.04
C THR A 35 14.58 1.71 2.50
N LEU A 36 13.84 0.96 1.68
CA LEU A 36 12.51 0.46 2.03
C LEU A 36 12.63 -0.83 2.84
N ARG A 37 11.51 -1.31 3.37
CA ARG A 37 11.42 -2.63 4.00
C ARG A 37 10.51 -3.52 3.15
N LEU A 38 11.04 -4.68 2.76
CA LEU A 38 10.28 -5.72 2.06
C LEU A 38 9.99 -6.85 3.04
N PHE A 39 8.74 -7.27 3.13
CA PHE A 39 8.31 -8.37 3.99
C PHE A 39 7.64 -9.44 3.14
N GLY A 40 7.99 -10.70 3.39
CA GLY A 40 7.39 -11.81 2.67
C GLY A 40 8.01 -13.15 3.06
N PRO A 41 7.44 -14.26 2.56
CA PRO A 41 8.05 -15.57 2.60
C PRO A 41 9.14 -15.69 1.52
N ASP A 42 9.86 -16.79 1.51
CA ASP A 42 10.68 -17.16 0.36
C ASP A 42 9.79 -17.48 -0.83
N ILE A 43 9.99 -16.76 -1.93
CA ILE A 43 9.22 -16.95 -3.17
C ILE A 43 10.19 -17.43 -4.28
N PRO A 44 9.87 -18.53 -5.00
CA PRO A 44 10.67 -18.98 -6.14
C PRO A 44 10.80 -17.90 -7.21
N ALA A 45 11.95 -17.87 -7.89
CA ALA A 45 12.23 -16.84 -8.90
C ALA A 45 11.37 -16.97 -10.17
N ASP A 46 10.84 -18.16 -10.44
CA ASP A 46 10.12 -18.54 -11.66
C ASP A 46 8.59 -18.43 -11.56
N VAL A 47 8.07 -17.79 -10.48
CA VAL A 47 6.63 -17.59 -10.35
C VAL A 47 6.09 -16.76 -11.53
N PRO A 48 4.93 -17.13 -12.11
CA PRO A 48 4.36 -16.42 -13.24
C PRO A 48 3.74 -15.07 -12.85
N ARG A 49 3.37 -14.91 -11.57
CA ARG A 49 2.76 -13.69 -11.03
C ARG A 49 3.19 -13.46 -9.59
N LEU A 50 3.42 -12.20 -9.26
CA LEU A 50 3.72 -11.77 -7.90
C LEU A 50 2.79 -10.63 -7.50
N HIS A 51 2.16 -10.76 -6.33
CA HIS A 51 1.37 -9.70 -5.74
C HIS A 51 2.23 -8.86 -4.80
N VAL A 52 2.33 -7.56 -5.06
CA VAL A 52 3.08 -6.62 -4.23
C VAL A 52 2.10 -5.69 -3.53
N TYR A 53 2.08 -5.75 -2.22
CA TYR A 53 1.16 -4.99 -1.36
C TYR A 53 1.80 -3.72 -0.85
N LEU A 54 1.03 -2.63 -0.81
CA LEU A 54 1.43 -1.32 -0.26
C LEU A 54 0.47 -0.91 0.85
N GLY A 55 1.02 -0.49 1.99
CA GLY A 55 0.25 -0.04 3.15
C GLY A 55 -0.22 1.41 3.04
N GLY A 56 -1.23 1.74 3.83
CA GLY A 56 -1.79 3.10 3.92
C GLY A 56 -0.86 4.11 4.59
N ASP A 57 -1.40 5.31 4.86
CA ASP A 57 -0.64 6.45 5.41
C ASP A 57 -0.15 6.24 6.85
N GLY A 58 -0.59 5.17 7.50
CA GLY A 58 -0.13 4.83 8.84
C GLY A 58 -0.48 5.89 9.88
N LEU A 59 0.51 6.26 10.69
CA LEU A 59 0.39 7.25 11.74
C LEU A 59 1.14 8.53 11.32
N ALA A 60 0.64 9.24 10.31
CA ALA A 60 1.27 10.49 9.86
C ALA A 60 1.28 11.58 10.95
N PHE A 61 0.24 11.58 11.80
CA PHE A 61 0.12 12.50 12.93
C PHE A 61 -0.13 11.72 14.22
N SER A 62 0.62 12.07 15.26
CA SER A 62 0.47 11.49 16.61
C SER A 62 -0.65 12.15 17.42
N SER A 63 -1.03 13.38 17.04
CA SER A 63 -2.12 14.18 17.59
C SER A 63 -2.66 15.13 16.52
N ARG A 64 -3.71 15.91 16.87
CA ARG A 64 -4.28 16.92 15.96
C ARG A 64 -3.25 17.90 15.39
N PHE A 65 -2.21 18.23 16.17
CA PHE A 65 -1.18 19.23 15.81
C PHE A 65 0.25 18.69 15.80
N GLY A 66 0.43 17.41 16.11
CA GLY A 66 1.76 16.79 16.20
C GLY A 66 2.01 15.84 15.06
N VAL A 67 3.02 16.11 14.24
CA VAL A 67 3.50 15.16 13.23
C VAL A 67 4.17 13.98 13.94
N SER A 68 3.92 12.77 13.48
CA SER A 68 4.55 11.57 14.03
C SER A 68 6.06 11.54 13.73
N ARG A 69 6.84 11.01 14.65
CA ARG A 69 8.26 10.74 14.43
C ARG A 69 8.50 9.47 13.61
N ASP A 70 7.52 8.56 13.61
CA ASP A 70 7.53 7.33 12.83
C ASP A 70 6.10 7.11 12.28
N PRO A 71 5.92 7.13 10.96
CA PRO A 71 4.61 6.98 10.34
C PRO A 71 4.12 5.53 10.29
N THR A 72 4.89 4.56 10.79
CA THR A 72 4.54 3.14 10.73
C THR A 72 3.16 2.88 11.35
N PRO A 73 2.25 2.19 10.66
CA PRO A 73 0.90 1.95 11.15
C PRO A 73 0.90 0.96 12.32
N ARG A 74 0.07 1.20 13.33
CA ARG A 74 -0.07 0.27 14.47
C ARG A 74 -0.80 -1.02 14.13
N ARG A 75 -1.64 -1.05 13.09
CA ARG A 75 -2.48 -2.20 12.73
C ARG A 75 -1.98 -3.00 11.52
N HIS A 76 -0.96 -2.51 10.83
CA HIS A 76 -0.27 -3.18 9.70
C HIS A 76 -1.23 -3.81 8.68
N LEU A 77 -2.35 -3.14 8.35
CA LEU A 77 -3.44 -3.76 7.57
C LEU A 77 -2.96 -4.23 6.19
N GLY A 78 -2.15 -3.44 5.48
CA GLY A 78 -1.57 -3.83 4.19
C GLY A 78 -0.68 -5.09 4.28
N LEU A 79 0.14 -5.20 5.34
CA LEU A 79 0.95 -6.40 5.59
C LEU A 79 0.08 -7.62 5.90
N ARG A 80 -0.99 -7.45 6.68
CA ARG A 80 -1.93 -8.52 7.00
C ARG A 80 -2.73 -8.98 5.77
N LEU A 81 -3.07 -8.07 4.85
CA LEU A 81 -3.68 -8.41 3.56
C LEU A 81 -2.72 -9.27 2.73
N ALA A 82 -1.45 -8.88 2.64
CA ALA A 82 -0.43 -9.66 1.94
C ALA A 82 -0.28 -11.07 2.54
N ALA A 83 -0.24 -11.18 3.86
CA ALA A 83 -0.13 -12.47 4.55
C ALA A 83 -1.39 -13.35 4.43
N ALA A 84 -2.54 -12.76 4.13
CA ALA A 84 -3.79 -13.48 3.88
C ALA A 84 -3.99 -13.88 2.41
N ASP A 85 -3.07 -13.49 1.52
CA ASP A 85 -3.11 -13.85 0.12
C ASP A 85 -2.50 -15.26 -0.08
N PRO A 86 -3.23 -16.23 -0.67
CA PRO A 86 -2.71 -17.56 -0.93
C PRO A 86 -1.75 -17.62 -2.13
N ALA A 87 -1.69 -16.57 -2.96
CA ALA A 87 -0.75 -16.46 -4.07
C ALA A 87 0.62 -16.00 -3.59
N PRO A 88 1.68 -16.12 -4.42
CA PRO A 88 2.97 -15.50 -4.14
C PRO A 88 2.81 -13.99 -3.89
N ALA A 89 3.04 -13.57 -2.63
CA ALA A 89 2.76 -12.21 -2.19
C ALA A 89 3.87 -11.67 -1.28
N VAL A 90 4.20 -10.39 -1.46
CA VAL A 90 5.11 -9.62 -0.61
C VAL A 90 4.47 -8.30 -0.21
N PHE A 91 4.86 -7.78 0.94
CA PHE A 91 4.50 -6.44 1.37
C PHE A 91 5.71 -5.51 1.24
N LEU A 92 5.57 -4.47 0.45
CA LEU A 92 6.55 -3.41 0.28
C LEU A 92 6.14 -2.21 1.14
N ALA A 93 6.94 -1.90 2.14
CA ALA A 93 6.75 -0.69 2.93
C ALA A 93 7.02 0.56 2.08
N ARG A 94 6.32 1.65 2.38
CA ARG A 94 6.62 2.95 1.77
C ARG A 94 7.95 3.50 2.30
N PRO A 95 8.60 4.43 1.58
CA PRO A 95 9.78 5.12 2.10
C PRO A 95 9.53 5.71 3.50
N CYS A 96 10.49 5.59 4.39
CA CYS A 96 10.46 6.13 5.75
C CYS A 96 9.58 5.38 6.77
N TYR A 97 9.01 4.24 6.40
CA TYR A 97 8.19 3.40 7.28
C TYR A 97 8.98 2.22 7.85
N TYR A 98 8.45 1.61 8.90
CA TYR A 98 9.00 0.39 9.51
C TYR A 98 10.46 0.53 9.95
N GLY A 99 10.70 1.55 10.79
CA GLY A 99 12.00 1.84 11.39
C GLY A 99 12.95 2.65 10.51
N ALA A 100 12.54 3.05 9.29
CA ALA A 100 13.35 3.86 8.39
C ALA A 100 13.13 5.39 8.53
N ALA A 101 12.26 5.84 9.43
CA ALA A 101 11.88 7.26 9.55
C ALA A 101 13.06 8.20 9.87
N THR A 102 14.13 7.69 10.49
CA THR A 102 15.35 8.45 10.83
C THR A 102 16.49 8.25 9.85
N GLU A 103 16.30 7.38 8.83
CA GLU A 103 17.32 7.16 7.80
C GLU A 103 17.24 8.25 6.73
N PRO A 104 18.36 8.95 6.37
CA PRO A 104 18.34 9.89 5.26
C PRO A 104 17.92 9.22 3.94
N PRO A 105 17.15 9.89 3.08
CA PRO A 105 16.70 11.28 3.13
C PRO A 105 15.30 11.46 3.76
N CYS A 106 14.89 10.60 4.68
CA CYS A 106 13.56 10.64 5.28
C CYS A 106 13.33 11.91 6.11
N GLY A 107 12.15 12.52 5.92
CA GLY A 107 11.66 13.65 6.67
C GLY A 107 10.14 13.65 6.79
N PRO A 108 9.58 14.41 7.76
CA PRO A 108 8.14 14.42 8.04
C PRO A 108 7.26 14.77 6.84
N GLU A 109 7.74 15.54 5.90
CA GLU A 109 7.04 15.89 4.67
C GLU A 109 6.66 14.66 3.84
N LEU A 110 7.50 13.60 3.86
CA LEU A 110 7.30 12.39 3.05
C LEU A 110 6.18 11.47 3.58
N TRP A 111 5.67 11.70 4.78
CA TRP A 111 4.47 11.02 5.27
C TRP A 111 3.34 11.99 5.64
N THR A 112 3.53 13.30 5.36
CA THR A 112 2.50 14.33 5.50
C THR A 112 2.13 14.89 4.13
N LEU A 113 2.58 16.07 3.78
CA LEU A 113 2.14 16.78 2.57
C LEU A 113 2.67 16.19 1.26
N GLN A 114 3.83 15.52 1.28
CA GLN A 114 4.44 14.87 0.11
C GLN A 114 4.21 13.35 0.07
N ARG A 115 3.28 12.83 0.85
CA ARG A 115 3.05 11.39 1.03
C ARG A 115 2.77 10.60 -0.26
N TYR A 116 2.34 11.26 -1.32
CA TYR A 116 2.11 10.67 -2.66
C TYR A 116 2.89 11.42 -3.75
N ALA A 117 3.85 12.25 -3.38
CA ALA A 117 4.67 13.02 -4.31
C ALA A 117 5.50 12.09 -5.22
N PRO A 118 5.95 12.59 -6.39
CA PRO A 118 6.78 11.81 -7.31
C PRO A 118 7.94 11.09 -6.66
N VAL A 119 8.66 11.72 -5.74
CA VAL A 119 9.80 11.12 -5.02
C VAL A 119 9.43 9.83 -4.27
N VAL A 120 8.22 9.75 -3.69
CA VAL A 120 7.71 8.53 -3.02
C VAL A 120 7.36 7.46 -4.05
N VAL A 121 6.75 7.87 -5.17
CA VAL A 121 6.40 6.95 -6.27
C VAL A 121 7.67 6.40 -6.92
N ASP A 122 8.68 7.24 -7.17
CA ASP A 122 9.96 6.86 -7.78
C ASP A 122 10.72 5.84 -6.92
N ALA A 123 10.71 6.01 -5.60
CA ALA A 123 11.27 5.02 -4.69
C ALA A 123 10.55 3.66 -4.79
N VAL A 124 9.20 3.67 -4.90
CA VAL A 124 8.44 2.43 -5.12
C VAL A 124 8.75 1.82 -6.49
N LEU A 125 8.88 2.62 -7.54
CA LEU A 125 9.28 2.15 -8.88
C LEU A 125 10.66 1.50 -8.88
N ALA A 126 11.63 2.09 -8.19
CA ALA A 126 12.96 1.52 -8.03
C ALA A 126 12.91 0.17 -7.29
N ALA A 127 12.12 0.08 -6.22
CA ALA A 127 11.89 -1.17 -5.49
C ALA A 127 11.22 -2.24 -6.37
N LEU A 128 10.20 -1.88 -7.13
CA LEU A 128 9.52 -2.78 -8.07
C LEU A 128 10.47 -3.29 -9.17
N THR A 129 11.40 -2.45 -9.62
CA THR A 129 12.44 -2.84 -10.57
C THR A 129 13.36 -3.90 -9.98
N ASP A 130 13.77 -3.76 -8.71
CA ASP A 130 14.59 -4.75 -8.02
C ASP A 130 13.83 -6.07 -7.79
N ILE A 131 12.60 -5.99 -7.30
CA ILE A 131 11.70 -7.15 -7.15
C ILE A 131 11.53 -7.87 -8.51
N GLY A 132 11.34 -7.10 -9.58
CA GLY A 132 11.25 -7.65 -10.94
C GLY A 132 12.50 -8.34 -11.42
N ARG A 133 13.70 -7.94 -10.98
CA ARG A 133 14.96 -8.66 -11.28
C ARG A 133 15.07 -10.00 -10.54
N ARG A 134 14.55 -10.05 -9.29
CA ARG A 134 14.51 -11.29 -8.50
C ARG A 134 13.49 -12.30 -9.05
N HIS A 135 12.43 -11.81 -9.70
CA HIS A 135 11.36 -12.62 -10.31
C HIS A 135 11.19 -12.24 -11.79
N PRO A 136 12.13 -12.65 -12.67
CA PRO A 136 12.21 -12.10 -14.03
C PRO A 136 11.01 -12.45 -14.90
N GLN A 137 10.31 -13.53 -14.62
CA GLN A 137 9.13 -13.97 -15.39
C GLN A 137 7.80 -13.50 -14.82
N ALA A 138 7.78 -12.99 -13.56
CA ALA A 138 6.53 -12.63 -12.93
C ALA A 138 5.89 -11.38 -13.56
N ALA A 139 4.62 -11.46 -13.95
CA ALA A 139 3.77 -10.28 -14.05
C ALA A 139 3.50 -9.74 -12.64
N ILE A 140 3.45 -8.43 -12.47
CA ILE A 140 3.25 -7.80 -11.16
C ILE A 140 1.83 -7.30 -11.04
N THR A 141 1.16 -7.71 -9.97
CA THR A 141 -0.08 -7.10 -9.49
C THR A 141 0.24 -6.21 -8.30
N LEU A 142 -0.14 -4.94 -8.34
CA LEU A 142 -0.06 -4.07 -7.18
C LEU A 142 -1.37 -4.08 -6.41
N VAL A 143 -1.29 -4.23 -5.09
CA VAL A 143 -2.44 -4.13 -4.19
C VAL A 143 -2.18 -3.05 -3.16
N GLY A 144 -2.95 -1.96 -3.19
CA GLY A 144 -2.75 -0.84 -2.29
C GLY A 144 -3.94 -0.58 -1.37
N TYR A 145 -3.69 -0.47 -0.06
CA TYR A 145 -4.69 -0.11 0.92
C TYR A 145 -4.60 1.38 1.28
N SER A 146 -5.74 2.08 1.30
CA SER A 146 -5.83 3.50 1.68
C SER A 146 -4.83 4.35 0.88
N GLY A 147 -4.00 5.19 1.49
CA GLY A 147 -2.96 5.94 0.80
C GLY A 147 -1.97 5.09 0.00
N GLY A 148 -1.75 3.82 0.39
CA GLY A 148 -0.97 2.89 -0.42
C GLY A 148 -1.62 2.56 -1.76
N GLY A 149 -2.94 2.66 -1.85
CA GLY A 149 -3.68 2.53 -3.12
C GLY A 149 -3.39 3.66 -4.09
N VAL A 150 -3.23 4.89 -3.59
CA VAL A 150 -2.81 6.04 -4.42
C VAL A 150 -1.41 5.79 -4.98
N VAL A 151 -0.45 5.43 -4.12
CA VAL A 151 0.94 5.16 -4.54
C VAL A 151 1.00 3.97 -5.51
N ALA A 152 0.25 2.89 -5.23
CA ALA A 152 0.17 1.73 -6.11
C ALA A 152 -0.35 2.10 -7.50
N LEU A 153 -1.40 2.91 -7.58
CA LEU A 153 -1.99 3.34 -8.85
C LEU A 153 -1.03 4.24 -9.64
N LEU A 154 -0.38 5.21 -8.97
CA LEU A 154 0.62 6.09 -9.59
C LEU A 154 1.83 5.31 -10.11
N ALA A 155 2.32 4.31 -9.35
CA ALA A 155 3.42 3.45 -9.78
C ALA A 155 3.01 2.50 -10.91
N ALA A 156 1.81 1.89 -10.85
CA ALA A 156 1.28 1.01 -11.90
C ALA A 156 1.18 1.69 -13.26
N ARG A 157 0.87 2.98 -13.28
CA ARG A 157 0.82 3.78 -14.51
C ARG A 157 2.16 3.78 -15.25
N GLN A 158 3.26 3.76 -14.53
CA GLN A 158 4.62 3.96 -15.04
C GLN A 158 5.40 2.63 -15.21
N HIS A 159 5.15 1.64 -14.37
CA HIS A 159 5.94 0.40 -14.39
C HIS A 159 5.44 -0.60 -15.45
N PRO A 160 6.30 -0.99 -16.44
CA PRO A 160 5.86 -1.76 -17.61
C PRO A 160 5.38 -3.18 -17.29
N ARG A 161 5.86 -3.79 -16.21
CA ARG A 161 5.51 -5.15 -15.80
C ARG A 161 4.27 -5.21 -14.89
N VAL A 162 3.72 -4.06 -14.50
CA VAL A 162 2.45 -4.00 -13.76
C VAL A 162 1.31 -3.99 -14.76
N ASP A 163 0.53 -5.06 -14.77
CA ASP A 163 -0.64 -5.24 -15.62
C ASP A 163 -1.97 -5.05 -14.86
N THR A 164 -1.91 -5.15 -13.54
CA THR A 164 -3.08 -5.08 -12.68
C THR A 164 -2.79 -4.26 -11.43
N VAL A 165 -3.72 -3.38 -11.08
CA VAL A 165 -3.73 -2.69 -9.78
C VAL A 165 -5.07 -2.88 -9.09
N VAL A 166 -5.03 -3.27 -7.84
CA VAL A 166 -6.19 -3.35 -6.94
C VAL A 166 -6.01 -2.32 -5.84
N THR A 167 -7.00 -1.47 -5.62
CA THR A 167 -6.98 -0.55 -4.49
C THR A 167 -8.11 -0.86 -3.52
N ILE A 168 -7.86 -0.67 -2.24
CA ILE A 168 -8.79 -0.94 -1.15
C ILE A 168 -8.93 0.33 -0.34
N ALA A 169 -10.15 0.89 -0.26
CA ALA A 169 -10.46 2.08 0.53
C ALA A 169 -9.48 3.25 0.26
N ALA A 170 -9.13 3.49 -1.02
CA ALA A 170 -8.09 4.45 -1.42
C ALA A 170 -8.68 5.80 -1.84
N PRO A 171 -8.07 6.93 -1.41
CA PRO A 171 -8.52 8.28 -1.79
C PRO A 171 -8.04 8.65 -3.21
N LEU A 172 -8.65 8.05 -4.24
CA LEU A 172 -8.21 8.14 -5.63
C LEU A 172 -8.43 9.51 -6.30
N ASP A 173 -9.36 10.32 -5.79
CA ASP A 173 -9.44 11.76 -6.02
C ASP A 173 -8.93 12.47 -4.75
N VAL A 174 -7.62 12.69 -4.72
CA VAL A 174 -6.94 13.25 -3.54
C VAL A 174 -7.44 14.66 -3.24
N ALA A 175 -7.70 15.47 -4.26
CA ALA A 175 -8.20 16.82 -4.06
C ALA A 175 -9.64 16.84 -3.51
N ALA A 176 -10.53 15.95 -3.97
CA ALA A 176 -11.87 15.83 -3.40
C ALA A 176 -11.81 15.33 -1.95
N TRP A 177 -10.94 14.35 -1.68
CA TRP A 177 -10.77 13.80 -0.35
C TRP A 177 -10.22 14.84 0.67
N THR A 178 -9.21 15.62 0.28
CA THR A 178 -8.66 16.67 1.16
C THR A 178 -9.70 17.76 1.43
N ARG A 179 -10.47 18.16 0.41
CA ARG A 179 -11.57 19.14 0.60
C ARG A 179 -12.67 18.61 1.53
N LEU A 180 -13.05 17.33 1.38
CA LEU A 180 -14.09 16.72 2.21
C LEU A 180 -13.76 16.78 3.71
N HIS A 181 -12.48 16.65 4.04
CA HIS A 181 -12.00 16.59 5.42
C HIS A 181 -11.34 17.88 5.93
N ASP A 182 -11.38 18.98 5.16
CA ASP A 182 -10.69 20.23 5.46
C ASP A 182 -9.19 20.03 5.73
N TYR A 183 -8.58 19.08 4.99
CA TYR A 183 -7.14 18.85 5.07
C TYR A 183 -6.38 19.79 4.15
N THR A 184 -5.15 20.11 4.55
CA THR A 184 -4.21 20.83 3.69
C THR A 184 -4.02 20.06 2.38
N PRO A 185 -4.10 20.72 1.21
CA PRO A 185 -3.81 20.10 -0.08
C PRO A 185 -2.44 19.45 -0.11
N LEU A 186 -2.34 18.28 -0.73
CA LEU A 186 -1.07 17.58 -0.87
C LEU A 186 -0.25 18.16 -2.04
N ALA A 187 1.05 17.79 -2.08
CA ALA A 187 1.99 18.25 -3.09
C ALA A 187 1.50 17.97 -4.53
N PRO A 188 1.87 18.79 -5.51
CA PRO A 188 1.56 18.56 -6.92
C PRO A 188 2.02 17.17 -7.41
N GLY A 189 1.26 16.58 -8.36
CA GLY A 189 1.56 15.25 -8.90
C GLY A 189 1.06 14.07 -8.05
N SER A 190 0.42 14.37 -6.91
CA SER A 190 -0.06 13.35 -5.94
C SER A 190 -1.48 12.85 -6.21
N ASP A 191 -2.17 13.36 -7.23
CA ASP A 191 -3.60 13.13 -7.45
C ASP A 191 -3.88 12.33 -8.73
N PRO A 192 -4.27 11.05 -8.62
CA PRO A 192 -4.61 10.20 -9.75
C PRO A 192 -5.74 10.77 -10.63
N ALA A 193 -6.75 11.43 -10.05
CA ALA A 193 -7.88 11.99 -10.79
C ALA A 193 -7.51 13.13 -11.73
N ARG A 194 -6.33 13.73 -11.54
CA ARG A 194 -5.83 14.84 -12.36
C ARG A 194 -4.83 14.43 -13.43
N LEU A 195 -4.50 13.13 -13.51
CA LEU A 195 -3.55 12.65 -14.52
C LEU A 195 -4.22 12.50 -15.90
N PRO A 196 -3.47 12.74 -17.00
CA PRO A 196 -3.99 12.64 -18.36
C PRO A 196 -3.97 11.19 -18.86
N GLY A 197 -5.00 10.41 -18.54
CA GLY A 197 -5.18 9.07 -19.08
C GLY A 197 -4.36 7.96 -18.38
N TRP A 198 -4.80 6.71 -18.61
CA TRP A 198 -4.23 5.49 -18.04
C TRP A 198 -3.82 4.53 -19.15
N PRO A 199 -2.74 3.77 -19.00
CA PRO A 199 -2.31 2.79 -19.99
C PRO A 199 -3.41 1.75 -20.25
N ALA A 200 -3.70 1.47 -21.52
CA ALA A 200 -4.71 0.47 -21.91
C ALA A 200 -4.40 -0.94 -21.37
N ARG A 201 -3.11 -1.26 -21.17
CA ARG A 201 -2.67 -2.53 -20.59
C ARG A 201 -3.03 -2.69 -19.11
N LEU A 202 -3.30 -1.58 -18.41
CA LEU A 202 -3.48 -1.58 -16.96
C LEU A 202 -4.93 -1.85 -16.59
N ARG A 203 -5.19 -3.03 -16.04
CA ARG A 203 -6.46 -3.36 -15.41
C ARG A 203 -6.53 -2.76 -14.01
N GLN A 204 -7.59 -2.04 -13.72
CA GLN A 204 -7.79 -1.38 -12.43
C GLN A 204 -9.04 -1.94 -11.76
N VAL A 205 -8.93 -2.31 -10.48
CA VAL A 205 -10.07 -2.73 -9.66
C VAL A 205 -10.02 -1.97 -8.34
N HIS A 206 -11.07 -1.22 -8.05
CA HIS A 206 -11.16 -0.39 -6.85
C HIS A 206 -12.24 -0.94 -5.93
N LEU A 207 -11.84 -1.38 -4.73
CA LEU A 207 -12.74 -1.83 -3.66
C LEU A 207 -13.01 -0.67 -2.72
N VAL A 208 -14.28 -0.34 -2.52
CA VAL A 208 -14.72 0.72 -1.61
C VAL A 208 -15.69 0.16 -0.57
N GLY A 209 -15.50 0.53 0.68
CA GLY A 209 -16.46 0.22 1.76
C GLY A 209 -17.64 1.19 1.71
N VAL A 210 -18.85 0.65 1.74
CA VAL A 210 -20.06 1.49 1.70
C VAL A 210 -20.17 2.35 2.96
N ASP A 211 -19.68 1.83 4.09
CA ASP A 211 -19.75 2.47 5.40
C ASP A 211 -18.44 3.23 5.76
N ASP A 212 -17.54 3.39 4.77
CA ASP A 212 -16.28 4.11 4.96
C ASP A 212 -16.51 5.63 4.99
N VAL A 213 -16.45 6.22 6.18
CA VAL A 213 -16.55 7.67 6.36
C VAL A 213 -15.20 8.38 6.21
N GLN A 214 -14.10 7.64 6.24
CA GLN A 214 -12.75 8.19 6.12
C GLN A 214 -12.35 8.38 4.64
N VAL A 215 -12.74 7.43 3.78
CA VAL A 215 -12.64 7.50 2.33
C VAL A 215 -13.97 7.04 1.73
N PRO A 216 -15.01 7.87 1.74
CA PRO A 216 -16.31 7.50 1.22
C PRO A 216 -16.27 7.06 -0.24
N PRO A 217 -17.19 6.16 -0.67
CA PRO A 217 -17.26 5.68 -2.06
C PRO A 217 -17.24 6.79 -3.12
N ALA A 218 -17.84 7.95 -2.81
CA ALA A 218 -17.87 9.11 -3.70
C ALA A 218 -16.48 9.59 -4.15
N ILE A 219 -15.43 9.35 -3.37
CA ILE A 219 -14.06 9.72 -3.71
C ILE A 219 -13.51 8.85 -4.85
N ALA A 220 -13.74 7.55 -4.82
CA ALA A 220 -13.36 6.67 -5.91
C ALA A 220 -14.27 6.84 -7.13
N GLU A 221 -15.55 7.15 -6.92
CA GLU A 221 -16.52 7.47 -7.99
C GLU A 221 -16.11 8.73 -8.74
N SER A 222 -15.67 9.77 -8.03
CA SER A 222 -15.12 10.99 -8.62
C SER A 222 -13.90 10.70 -9.50
N PHE A 223 -12.99 9.85 -9.05
CA PHE A 223 -11.85 9.38 -9.84
C PHE A 223 -12.31 8.67 -11.13
N VAL A 224 -13.24 7.72 -11.04
CA VAL A 224 -13.75 6.96 -12.20
C VAL A 224 -14.42 7.88 -13.22
N GLN A 225 -15.05 8.96 -12.77
CA GLN A 225 -15.70 9.98 -13.63
C GLN A 225 -14.71 11.02 -14.17
N SER A 226 -13.47 11.04 -13.69
CA SER A 226 -12.47 12.02 -14.12
C SER A 226 -12.15 11.90 -15.63
N PRO A 227 -11.78 13.01 -16.30
CA PRO A 227 -11.42 12.97 -17.72
C PRO A 227 -10.30 11.98 -18.03
N GLY A 228 -9.32 11.85 -17.12
CA GLY A 228 -8.19 10.92 -17.29
C GLY A 228 -8.58 9.44 -17.19
N ALA A 229 -9.68 9.11 -16.55
CA ALA A 229 -10.16 7.74 -16.42
C ALA A 229 -10.94 7.23 -17.64
N ARG A 230 -11.28 8.10 -18.58
CA ARG A 230 -12.05 7.74 -19.79
C ARG A 230 -11.28 6.71 -20.62
N GLY A 231 -11.98 5.62 -20.98
CA GLY A 231 -11.40 4.53 -21.77
C GLY A 231 -10.44 3.59 -21.01
N ALA A 232 -10.19 3.84 -19.72
CA ALA A 232 -9.42 2.92 -18.90
C ALA A 232 -10.23 1.67 -18.52
N ALA A 233 -9.54 0.54 -18.36
CA ALA A 233 -10.16 -0.72 -17.90
C ALA A 233 -10.35 -0.69 -16.37
N ILE A 234 -11.39 0.01 -15.92
CA ILE A 234 -11.68 0.25 -14.49
C ILE A 234 -12.94 -0.51 -14.05
N ARG A 235 -12.85 -1.19 -12.91
CA ARG A 235 -13.99 -1.75 -12.17
C ARG A 235 -14.03 -1.16 -10.78
N LEU A 236 -15.18 -0.62 -10.38
CA LEU A 236 -15.45 -0.17 -9.02
C LEU A 236 -16.38 -1.17 -8.33
N LEU A 237 -15.93 -1.72 -7.19
CA LEU A 237 -16.66 -2.73 -6.43
C LEU A 237 -17.00 -2.18 -5.04
N ARG A 238 -18.28 -1.93 -4.79
CA ARG A 238 -18.78 -1.51 -3.49
C ARG A 238 -19.00 -2.70 -2.58
N GLN A 239 -18.52 -2.62 -1.34
CA GLN A 239 -18.64 -3.66 -0.33
C GLN A 239 -19.55 -3.17 0.81
N PRO A 240 -20.83 -3.61 0.84
CA PRO A 240 -21.74 -3.29 1.94
C PRO A 240 -21.25 -3.85 3.28
N GLY A 241 -21.37 -3.06 4.36
CA GLY A 241 -20.91 -3.46 5.69
C GLY A 241 -19.40 -3.31 5.90
N TYR A 242 -18.67 -2.70 4.96
CA TYR A 242 -17.24 -2.43 5.13
C TYR A 242 -17.01 -0.94 5.40
N ASP A 243 -16.28 -0.68 6.47
CA ASP A 243 -15.71 0.64 6.74
C ASP A 243 -14.26 0.74 6.27
N HIS A 244 -13.55 1.79 6.70
CA HIS A 244 -12.14 1.97 6.32
C HIS A 244 -11.22 0.82 6.75
N ARG A 245 -11.56 0.09 7.82
CA ARG A 245 -10.70 -0.92 8.47
C ARG A 245 -11.27 -2.33 8.50
N CYS A 246 -12.56 -2.43 8.75
CA CYS A 246 -13.31 -3.68 8.74
C CYS A 246 -13.67 -4.05 7.30
N CYS A 247 -13.72 -5.17 6.89
CA CYS A 247 -13.41 -6.51 7.31
C CYS A 247 -12.48 -7.09 6.24
N TRP A 248 -11.62 -6.18 5.71
CA TRP A 248 -10.80 -6.41 4.51
C TRP A 248 -9.91 -7.65 4.64
N VAL A 249 -9.15 -7.76 5.73
CA VAL A 249 -8.22 -8.88 5.94
C VAL A 249 -8.96 -10.20 6.10
N GLU A 250 -10.02 -10.20 6.89
CA GLU A 250 -10.81 -11.38 7.22
C GLU A 250 -11.47 -12.00 5.97
N HIS A 251 -11.97 -11.13 5.09
CA HIS A 251 -12.61 -11.57 3.86
C HIS A 251 -11.69 -11.52 2.62
N TRP A 252 -10.40 -11.21 2.80
CA TRP A 252 -9.49 -11.01 1.68
C TRP A 252 -9.42 -12.22 0.73
N PRO A 253 -9.31 -13.48 1.19
CA PRO A 253 -9.32 -14.65 0.29
C PRO A 253 -10.56 -14.73 -0.61
N ARG A 254 -11.72 -14.28 -0.12
CA ARG A 254 -12.95 -14.21 -0.92
C ARG A 254 -12.90 -13.04 -1.92
N LEU A 255 -12.44 -11.88 -1.47
CA LEU A 255 -12.36 -10.69 -2.30
C LEU A 255 -11.37 -10.85 -3.47
N LEU A 256 -10.29 -11.63 -3.30
CA LEU A 256 -9.37 -11.98 -4.39
C LEU A 256 -10.10 -12.61 -5.58
N GLY A 257 -11.09 -13.46 -5.35
CA GLY A 257 -11.94 -14.01 -6.41
C GLY A 257 -12.78 -12.93 -7.11
N GLN A 258 -13.34 -11.96 -6.36
CA GLN A 258 -14.12 -10.87 -6.95
C GLN A 258 -13.28 -9.93 -7.82
N VAL A 259 -12.03 -9.70 -7.43
CA VAL A 259 -11.10 -8.86 -8.20
C VAL A 259 -10.38 -9.64 -9.30
N GLY A 260 -10.62 -10.95 -9.45
CA GLY A 260 -10.04 -11.78 -10.50
C GLY A 260 -8.55 -12.07 -10.31
N LEU A 261 -8.14 -12.34 -9.08
CA LEU A 261 -6.77 -12.66 -8.68
C LEU A 261 -6.63 -14.08 -8.09
N ARG A 262 -7.58 -14.96 -8.38
CA ARG A 262 -7.50 -16.39 -8.05
C ARG A 262 -7.04 -17.19 -9.24
#